data_935af007b0f7fdb21f674c9592a38928
#
_entry.id   935af007b0f7fdb21f674c9592a38928
#
_cell.length_a   1.000
_cell.length_b   1.000
_cell.length_c   1.000
_cell.angle_alpha   90.00
_cell.angle_beta   90.00
_cell.angle_gamma   90.00
#
_symmetry.space_group_name_H-M   'P 1'
#
loop_
_entity.id
_entity.type
_entity.pdbx_description
1 polymer ?
#
loop_
_entity_poly.entity_id
_entity_poly.type
_entity_poly.pdbx_seq_one_letter_code
_entity_poly.pdbx_strand_id
1 'polypeptide(L)'
;MLVFTKKYFTSDGILKDEYILNFHRILGDMPTAGHELRCYYDVLAFISEHQDAEHRRTIVAKHFKDGIDSPIFKSTLNTDLYPYQREGAVFAVRVGRCLIGDDMGLGKTIQALAASELMAKLFSIRKALIVSPTSLKYQWKTEIEKFSSRSAEVVEGYSGQRQKLYKNDSFYQRLPEHSEC
;
A
#
# COMPACT_ATOMS: atom_id res chain seq x y z
N MET A 1 14.67 24.84 -26.84
CA MET A 1 14.12 23.50 -27.11
C MET A 1 15.17 22.40 -26.96
N LEU A 2 16.27 22.41 -27.72
CA LEU A 2 17.30 21.35 -27.68
C LEU A 2 17.95 21.10 -26.31
N VAL A 3 18.10 22.09 -25.44
CA VAL A 3 18.74 21.95 -24.12
C VAL A 3 17.80 21.21 -23.14
N PHE A 4 16.51 21.55 -23.12
CA PHE A 4 15.52 20.93 -22.26
C PHE A 4 15.32 19.45 -22.63
N THR A 5 15.10 19.14 -23.91
CA THR A 5 14.95 17.77 -24.39
C THR A 5 16.16 16.90 -24.06
N LYS A 6 17.37 17.40 -24.31
CA LYS A 6 18.63 16.68 -24.01
C LYS A 6 18.83 16.42 -22.51
N LYS A 7 18.31 17.31 -21.65
CA LYS A 7 18.39 17.15 -20.20
C LYS A 7 17.58 15.95 -19.74
N TYR A 8 16.32 15.85 -20.17
CA TYR A 8 15.33 14.91 -19.63
C TYR A 8 15.12 13.64 -20.45
N PHE A 9 15.41 13.71 -21.77
CA PHE A 9 15.15 12.61 -22.69
C PHE A 9 16.44 12.10 -23.32
N THR A 10 16.40 10.84 -23.74
CA THR A 10 17.46 10.22 -24.56
C THR A 10 17.42 10.78 -25.99
N SER A 11 18.41 10.38 -26.83
CA SER A 11 18.39 10.69 -28.26
C SER A 11 17.14 10.23 -29.00
N ASP A 12 16.55 9.14 -28.52
CA ASP A 12 15.38 8.47 -29.10
C ASP A 12 14.06 9.03 -28.53
N GLY A 13 14.13 10.08 -27.72
CA GLY A 13 12.96 10.74 -27.15
C GLY A 13 12.34 10.02 -25.95
N ILE A 14 13.04 9.07 -25.35
CA ILE A 14 12.58 8.33 -24.15
C ILE A 14 12.99 9.10 -22.91
N LEU A 15 12.06 9.25 -21.95
CA LEU A 15 12.34 9.84 -20.65
C LEU A 15 13.41 9.01 -19.93
N LYS A 16 14.46 9.65 -19.42
CA LYS A 16 15.53 8.99 -18.68
C LYS A 16 15.01 8.49 -17.33
N ASP A 17 15.40 7.29 -16.90
CA ASP A 17 14.90 6.62 -15.71
C ASP A 17 15.04 7.45 -14.43
N GLU A 18 16.11 8.23 -14.29
CA GLU A 18 16.34 9.12 -13.15
C GLU A 18 15.24 10.18 -12.97
N TYR A 19 14.53 10.53 -14.05
CA TYR A 19 13.44 11.52 -14.02
C TYR A 19 12.05 10.90 -13.87
N ILE A 20 11.90 9.60 -13.98
CA ILE A 20 10.65 8.90 -13.65
C ILE A 20 10.36 9.14 -12.16
N LEU A 21 11.34 8.92 -11.29
CA LEU A 21 11.21 9.14 -9.85
C LEU A 21 11.18 10.63 -9.47
N ASN A 22 11.85 11.48 -10.27
CA ASN A 22 11.97 12.92 -10.04
C ASN A 22 11.14 13.76 -11.03
N PHE A 23 9.97 13.27 -11.43
CA PHE A 23 9.14 13.93 -12.45
C PHE A 23 8.78 15.39 -12.10
N HIS A 24 8.65 15.70 -10.81
CA HIS A 24 8.44 17.07 -10.33
C HIS A 24 9.51 18.07 -10.80
N ARG A 25 10.75 17.61 -11.06
CA ARG A 25 11.81 18.48 -11.60
C ARG A 25 11.51 18.94 -13.02
N ILE A 26 10.94 18.03 -13.82
CA ILE A 26 10.49 18.37 -15.18
C ILE A 26 9.42 19.44 -15.10
N LEU A 27 8.42 19.25 -14.23
CA LEU A 27 7.34 20.21 -14.04
C LEU A 27 7.86 21.57 -13.57
N GLY A 28 8.87 21.60 -12.70
CA GLY A 28 9.49 22.82 -12.17
C GLY A 28 10.25 23.61 -13.24
N ASP A 29 10.90 22.94 -14.19
CA ASP A 29 11.68 23.58 -15.25
C ASP A 29 10.83 23.99 -16.48
N MET A 30 9.58 23.50 -16.59
CA MET A 30 8.70 23.78 -17.74
C MET A 30 8.39 25.27 -17.95
N PRO A 31 8.06 26.07 -16.90
CA PRO A 31 7.76 27.48 -17.09
C PRO A 31 8.93 28.25 -17.72
N THR A 32 10.17 27.88 -17.36
CA THR A 32 11.38 28.52 -17.88
C THR A 32 11.70 28.11 -19.33
N ALA A 33 11.21 26.93 -19.74
CA ALA A 33 11.41 26.43 -21.11
C ALA A 33 10.45 27.04 -22.14
N GLY A 34 9.41 27.78 -21.72
CA GLY A 34 8.42 28.39 -22.58
C GLY A 34 7.56 27.42 -23.39
N HIS A 35 7.41 26.17 -22.89
CA HIS A 35 6.65 25.13 -23.54
C HIS A 35 5.57 24.57 -22.64
N GLU A 36 4.47 24.12 -23.26
CA GLU A 36 3.40 23.39 -22.57
C GLU A 36 3.72 21.89 -22.56
N LEU A 37 3.69 21.28 -21.37
CA LEU A 37 3.79 19.83 -21.22
C LEU A 37 2.40 19.21 -21.29
N ARG A 38 2.18 18.33 -22.24
CA ARG A 38 0.98 17.50 -22.31
C ARG A 38 1.32 16.09 -21.85
N CYS A 39 0.77 15.70 -20.72
CA CYS A 39 0.87 14.34 -20.19
C CYS A 39 -0.45 13.61 -20.34
N TYR A 40 -0.39 12.41 -20.89
CA TYR A 40 -1.54 11.52 -20.93
C TYR A 40 -1.71 10.82 -19.56
N TYR A 41 -2.93 10.40 -19.26
CA TYR A 41 -3.28 9.79 -17.98
C TYR A 41 -2.48 8.52 -17.68
N ASP A 42 -2.24 7.68 -18.68
CA ASP A 42 -1.44 6.46 -18.56
C ASP A 42 0.02 6.74 -18.17
N VAL A 43 0.61 7.80 -18.70
CA VAL A 43 1.97 8.23 -18.32
C VAL A 43 2.01 8.67 -16.85
N LEU A 44 1.04 9.46 -16.41
CA LEU A 44 0.96 9.89 -15.01
C LEU A 44 0.72 8.72 -14.07
N ALA A 45 -0.13 7.76 -14.45
CA ALA A 45 -0.35 6.53 -13.70
C ALA A 45 0.92 5.69 -13.58
N PHE A 46 1.65 5.52 -14.68
CA PHE A 46 2.93 4.81 -14.70
C PHE A 46 3.96 5.46 -13.76
N ILE A 47 4.12 6.79 -13.83
CA ILE A 47 5.05 7.53 -12.98
C ILE A 47 4.66 7.37 -11.50
N SER A 48 3.38 7.53 -11.18
CA SER A 48 2.87 7.37 -9.81
C SER A 48 3.13 5.96 -9.28
N GLU A 49 2.85 4.92 -10.05
CA GLU A 49 3.11 3.53 -9.66
C GLU A 49 4.60 3.27 -9.39
N HIS A 50 5.51 3.85 -10.19
CA HIS A 50 6.94 3.72 -9.98
C HIS A 50 7.42 4.46 -8.74
N GLN A 51 6.94 5.68 -8.50
CA GLN A 51 7.25 6.44 -7.30
C GLN A 51 6.75 5.72 -6.03
N ASP A 52 5.52 5.20 -6.06
CA ASP A 52 4.94 4.44 -4.96
C ASP A 52 5.72 3.15 -4.68
N ALA A 53 6.14 2.44 -5.73
CA ALA A 53 6.92 1.22 -5.59
C ALA A 53 8.28 1.48 -4.95
N GLU A 54 8.97 2.54 -5.36
CA GLU A 54 10.28 2.91 -4.80
C GLU A 54 10.14 3.43 -3.36
N HIS A 55 9.09 4.20 -3.08
CA HIS A 55 8.76 4.63 -1.73
C HIS A 55 8.52 3.43 -0.79
N ARG A 56 7.75 2.43 -1.23
CA ARG A 56 7.53 1.19 -0.47
C ARG A 56 8.84 0.45 -0.21
N ARG A 57 9.69 0.28 -1.23
CA ARG A 57 10.99 -0.40 -1.10
C ARG A 57 11.88 0.30 -0.06
N THR A 58 11.95 1.61 -0.13
CA THR A 58 12.77 2.43 0.78
C THR A 58 12.29 2.30 2.23
N ILE A 59 10.99 2.42 2.45
CA ILE A 59 10.40 2.30 3.80
C ILE A 59 10.59 0.89 4.34
N VAL A 60 10.31 -0.13 3.53
CA VAL A 60 10.50 -1.52 3.96
C VAL A 60 11.97 -1.79 4.30
N ALA A 61 12.92 -1.36 3.46
CA ALA A 61 14.34 -1.52 3.73
C ALA A 61 14.77 -0.81 5.04
N LYS A 62 14.19 0.33 5.35
CA LYS A 62 14.46 1.07 6.58
C LYS A 62 13.95 0.34 7.83
N HIS A 63 12.74 -0.20 7.79
CA HIS A 63 12.07 -0.79 8.96
C HIS A 63 12.39 -2.28 9.16
N PHE A 64 12.84 -2.97 8.13
CA PHE A 64 13.17 -4.40 8.17
C PHE A 64 14.67 -4.64 7.93
N LYS A 65 15.53 -3.82 8.55
CA LYS A 65 17.00 -4.02 8.51
C LYS A 65 17.40 -5.39 9.06
N ASP A 66 16.70 -5.84 10.10
CA ASP A 66 16.89 -7.14 10.74
C ASP A 66 16.00 -8.24 10.10
N GLY A 67 15.47 -7.98 8.90
CA GLY A 67 14.62 -8.91 8.18
C GLY A 67 13.34 -9.26 8.94
N ILE A 68 13.04 -10.55 9.04
CA ILE A 68 11.84 -11.08 9.71
C ILE A 68 11.91 -11.02 11.24
N ASP A 69 13.08 -10.71 11.82
CA ASP A 69 13.26 -10.59 13.27
C ASP A 69 12.99 -9.16 13.78
N SER A 70 12.57 -8.27 12.89
CA SER A 70 12.21 -6.90 13.23
C SER A 70 11.19 -6.84 14.37
N PRO A 71 11.42 -6.00 15.40
CA PRO A 71 10.55 -5.86 16.55
C PRO A 71 9.13 -5.38 16.22
N ILE A 72 8.92 -4.83 15.03
CA ILE A 72 7.61 -4.37 14.56
C ILE A 72 6.55 -5.49 14.59
N PHE A 73 6.98 -6.75 14.41
CA PHE A 73 6.06 -7.90 14.43
C PHE A 73 5.44 -8.15 15.78
N LYS A 74 6.10 -7.80 16.89
CA LYS A 74 5.57 -7.99 18.26
C LYS A 74 4.27 -7.22 18.51
N SER A 75 4.04 -6.15 17.75
CA SER A 75 2.85 -5.32 17.88
C SER A 75 1.94 -5.34 16.64
N THR A 76 2.23 -6.22 15.67
CA THR A 76 1.48 -6.23 14.40
C THR A 76 0.13 -6.91 14.56
N LEU A 77 0.08 -8.05 15.21
CA LEU A 77 -1.14 -8.79 15.49
C LEU A 77 -1.16 -9.27 16.95
N ASN A 78 -2.32 -9.66 17.42
CA ASN A 78 -2.54 -10.26 18.75
C ASN A 78 -2.14 -11.75 18.78
N THR A 79 -1.24 -12.16 17.92
CA THR A 79 -0.70 -13.53 17.84
C THR A 79 0.72 -13.49 17.29
N ASP A 80 1.50 -14.51 17.65
CA ASP A 80 2.84 -14.67 17.08
C ASP A 80 2.74 -15.19 15.64
N LEU A 81 3.56 -14.60 14.79
CA LEU A 81 3.67 -15.01 13.39
C LEU A 81 4.83 -16.00 13.23
N TYR A 82 4.59 -17.07 12.49
CA TYR A 82 5.65 -17.96 12.04
C TYR A 82 6.61 -17.23 11.08
N PRO A 83 7.90 -17.65 10.99
CA PRO A 83 8.87 -16.99 10.12
C PRO A 83 8.38 -16.81 8.67
N TYR A 84 7.83 -17.84 8.04
CA TYR A 84 7.30 -17.76 6.68
C TYR A 84 6.12 -16.79 6.54
N GLN A 85 5.29 -16.63 7.58
CA GLN A 85 4.20 -15.67 7.57
C GLN A 85 4.71 -14.22 7.65
N ARG A 86 5.79 -13.99 8.40
CA ARG A 86 6.48 -12.70 8.45
C ARG A 86 7.10 -12.37 7.10
N GLU A 87 7.77 -13.34 6.46
CA GLU A 87 8.31 -13.20 5.11
C GLU A 87 7.24 -12.83 4.09
N GLY A 88 6.13 -13.57 4.07
CA GLY A 88 4.99 -13.32 3.20
C GLY A 88 4.38 -11.93 3.41
N ALA A 89 4.22 -11.51 4.66
CA ALA A 89 3.70 -10.17 4.98
C ALA A 89 4.65 -9.06 4.51
N VAL A 90 5.96 -9.17 4.77
CA VAL A 90 6.97 -8.19 4.30
C VAL A 90 7.02 -8.15 2.78
N PHE A 91 6.98 -9.31 2.13
CA PHE A 91 6.93 -9.40 0.67
C PHE A 91 5.72 -8.65 0.12
N ALA A 92 4.52 -8.91 0.66
CA ALA A 92 3.28 -8.25 0.23
C ALA A 92 3.36 -6.72 0.36
N VAL A 93 3.87 -6.23 1.48
CA VAL A 93 4.06 -4.79 1.73
C VAL A 93 5.06 -4.18 0.75
N ARG A 94 6.16 -4.86 0.47
CA ARG A 94 7.23 -4.39 -0.42
C ARG A 94 6.77 -4.27 -1.87
N VAL A 95 6.07 -5.30 -2.38
CA VAL A 95 5.63 -5.31 -3.78
C VAL A 95 4.33 -4.57 -4.02
N GLY A 96 3.46 -4.45 -2.99
CA GLY A 96 2.18 -3.76 -3.04
C GLY A 96 1.04 -4.55 -3.70
N ARG A 97 1.33 -5.36 -4.71
CA ARG A 97 0.38 -6.29 -5.34
C ARG A 97 1.01 -7.66 -5.42
N CYS A 98 0.41 -8.65 -4.78
CA CYS A 98 0.93 -10.03 -4.78
C CYS A 98 -0.19 -11.05 -4.68
N LEU A 99 0.18 -12.30 -4.97
CA LEU A 99 -0.60 -13.50 -4.69
C LEU A 99 0.08 -14.24 -3.54
N ILE A 100 -0.67 -14.55 -2.48
CA ILE A 100 -0.24 -15.45 -1.41
C ILE A 100 -0.72 -16.85 -1.78
N GLY A 101 0.18 -17.66 -2.32
CA GLY A 101 -0.11 -18.97 -2.90
C GLY A 101 0.24 -20.16 -2.02
N ASP A 102 0.40 -19.97 -0.70
CA ASP A 102 0.73 -21.03 0.25
C ASP A 102 -0.32 -22.14 0.29
N ASP A 103 0.05 -23.32 0.78
CA ASP A 103 -0.85 -24.44 0.93
C ASP A 103 -2.01 -24.15 1.90
N MET A 104 -3.05 -24.98 1.84
CA MET A 104 -4.20 -24.86 2.73
C MET A 104 -3.76 -25.08 4.19
N GLY A 105 -4.30 -24.26 5.10
CA GLY A 105 -3.97 -24.36 6.53
C GLY A 105 -2.73 -23.56 6.98
N LEU A 106 -1.91 -23.04 6.10
CA LEU A 106 -0.71 -22.26 6.47
C LEU A 106 -1.01 -20.82 6.90
N GLY A 107 -2.27 -20.46 7.10
CA GLY A 107 -2.63 -19.17 7.67
C GLY A 107 -2.50 -17.99 6.69
N LYS A 108 -2.91 -18.17 5.42
CA LYS A 108 -2.94 -17.06 4.44
C LYS A 108 -3.71 -15.84 4.94
N THR A 109 -4.79 -16.04 5.68
CA THR A 109 -5.56 -14.95 6.30
C THR A 109 -4.71 -14.16 7.29
N ILE A 110 -3.94 -14.85 8.13
CA ILE A 110 -3.02 -14.21 9.08
C ILE A 110 -1.95 -13.39 8.37
N GLN A 111 -1.40 -13.90 7.28
CA GLN A 111 -0.42 -13.16 6.46
C GLN A 111 -1.06 -11.90 5.84
N ALA A 112 -2.28 -12.01 5.32
CA ALA A 112 -3.01 -10.88 4.76
C ALA A 112 -3.32 -9.81 5.82
N LEU A 113 -3.72 -10.22 7.03
CA LEU A 113 -3.95 -9.32 8.16
C LEU A 113 -2.64 -8.66 8.61
N ALA A 114 -1.55 -9.43 8.73
CA ALA A 114 -0.24 -8.90 9.08
C ALA A 114 0.25 -7.87 8.05
N ALA A 115 0.12 -8.16 6.75
CA ALA A 115 0.45 -7.22 5.69
C ALA A 115 -0.40 -5.94 5.78
N SER A 116 -1.70 -6.06 6.05
CA SER A 116 -2.61 -4.92 6.20
C SER A 116 -2.23 -4.04 7.39
N GLU A 117 -1.89 -4.63 8.53
CA GLU A 117 -1.44 -3.89 9.72
C GLU A 117 -0.08 -3.23 9.50
N LEU A 118 0.86 -3.90 8.82
CA LEU A 118 2.13 -3.29 8.43
C LEU A 118 1.91 -2.11 7.48
N MET A 119 1.02 -2.25 6.49
CA MET A 119 0.67 -1.14 5.59
C MET A 119 0.05 0.03 6.36
N ALA A 120 -0.81 -0.25 7.34
CA ALA A 120 -1.39 0.78 8.19
C ALA A 120 -0.31 1.53 9.00
N LYS A 121 0.63 0.81 9.59
CA LYS A 121 1.72 1.37 10.40
C LYS A 121 2.74 2.16 9.59
N LEU A 122 3.13 1.63 8.43
CA LEU A 122 4.24 2.18 7.64
C LEU A 122 3.80 3.26 6.66
N PHE A 123 2.57 3.21 6.16
CA PHE A 123 2.08 4.11 5.12
C PHE A 123 0.82 4.86 5.54
N SER A 124 0.44 4.81 6.83
CA SER A 124 -0.75 5.49 7.35
C SER A 124 -2.05 5.12 6.64
N ILE A 125 -2.13 3.88 6.14
CA ILE A 125 -3.35 3.37 5.49
C ILE A 125 -4.41 3.15 6.57
N ARG A 126 -5.54 3.83 6.44
CA ARG A 126 -6.60 3.83 7.46
C ARG A 126 -7.70 2.81 7.17
N LYS A 127 -7.86 2.39 5.92
CA LYS A 127 -8.94 1.49 5.47
C LYS A 127 -8.39 0.33 4.66
N ALA A 128 -8.97 -0.84 4.87
CA ALA A 128 -8.79 -2.00 4.01
C ALA A 128 -10.16 -2.53 3.58
N LEU A 129 -10.32 -2.84 2.31
CA LEU A 129 -11.48 -3.51 1.77
C LEU A 129 -11.13 -4.97 1.50
N ILE A 130 -11.89 -5.88 2.14
CA ILE A 130 -11.75 -7.32 1.91
C ILE A 130 -12.91 -7.78 1.03
N VAL A 131 -12.56 -8.34 -0.13
CA VAL A 131 -13.53 -8.94 -1.05
C VAL A 131 -13.43 -10.47 -0.92
N SER A 132 -14.50 -11.10 -0.48
CA SER A 132 -14.56 -12.53 -0.24
C SER A 132 -15.90 -13.12 -0.71
N PRO A 133 -15.99 -14.44 -0.92
CA PRO A 133 -17.27 -15.11 -1.09
C PRO A 133 -18.22 -14.79 0.08
N THR A 134 -19.51 -14.74 -0.21
CA THR A 134 -20.54 -14.36 0.78
C THR A 134 -20.51 -15.25 2.02
N SER A 135 -20.20 -16.53 1.87
CA SER A 135 -20.09 -17.49 2.97
C SER A 135 -18.93 -17.21 3.94
N LEU A 136 -17.90 -16.48 3.50
CA LEU A 136 -16.69 -16.25 4.29
C LEU A 136 -16.64 -14.86 4.95
N LYS A 137 -17.56 -13.96 4.64
CA LYS A 137 -17.54 -12.58 5.13
C LYS A 137 -17.55 -12.45 6.66
N TYR A 138 -18.35 -13.25 7.34
CA TYR A 138 -18.41 -13.24 8.81
C TYR A 138 -17.19 -13.92 9.44
N GLN A 139 -16.64 -14.94 8.78
CA GLN A 139 -15.38 -15.54 9.20
C GLN A 139 -14.26 -14.49 9.15
N TRP A 140 -14.15 -13.73 8.08
CA TRP A 140 -13.17 -12.63 7.96
C TRP A 140 -13.35 -11.61 9.09
N LYS A 141 -14.59 -11.20 9.38
CA LYS A 141 -14.86 -10.29 10.49
C LYS A 141 -14.35 -10.85 11.81
N THR A 142 -14.70 -12.10 12.13
CA THR A 142 -14.26 -12.76 13.36
C THR A 142 -12.73 -12.86 13.45
N GLU A 143 -12.05 -13.18 12.35
CA GLU A 143 -10.59 -13.29 12.33
C GLU A 143 -9.91 -11.93 12.49
N ILE A 144 -10.44 -10.87 11.88
CA ILE A 144 -9.93 -9.50 12.06
C ILE A 144 -10.02 -9.09 13.53
N GLU A 145 -11.20 -9.23 14.14
CA GLU A 145 -11.46 -8.84 15.53
C GLU A 145 -10.67 -9.70 16.55
N LYS A 146 -10.38 -10.96 16.19
CA LYS A 146 -9.59 -11.87 17.02
C LYS A 146 -8.09 -11.54 16.99
N PHE A 147 -7.55 -11.30 15.81
CA PHE A 147 -6.10 -11.21 15.60
C PHE A 147 -5.56 -9.78 15.50
N SER A 148 -6.43 -8.78 15.35
CA SER A 148 -6.03 -7.39 15.35
C SER A 148 -6.83 -6.58 16.36
N SER A 149 -6.42 -5.35 16.62
CA SER A 149 -7.19 -4.38 17.41
C SER A 149 -8.22 -3.60 16.57
N ARG A 150 -8.46 -4.04 15.33
CA ARG A 150 -9.38 -3.39 14.41
C ARG A 150 -10.79 -3.92 14.52
N SER A 151 -11.76 -3.04 14.35
CA SER A 151 -13.14 -3.43 14.09
C SER A 151 -13.37 -3.70 12.61
N ALA A 152 -14.25 -4.63 12.29
CA ALA A 152 -14.64 -4.93 10.92
C ALA A 152 -16.15 -4.85 10.76
N GLU A 153 -16.59 -4.28 9.66
CA GLU A 153 -18.00 -4.26 9.28
C GLU A 153 -18.24 -5.08 8.03
N VAL A 154 -19.33 -5.84 8.04
CA VAL A 154 -19.75 -6.60 6.87
C VAL A 154 -20.67 -5.74 6.02
N VAL A 155 -20.25 -5.48 4.78
CA VAL A 155 -21.04 -4.70 3.84
C VAL A 155 -22.16 -5.56 3.28
N GLU A 156 -23.39 -5.25 3.67
CA GLU A 156 -24.62 -5.95 3.25
C GLU A 156 -25.69 -4.99 2.73
N GLY A 157 -26.74 -5.58 2.17
CA GLY A 157 -27.93 -4.85 1.73
C GLY A 157 -27.89 -4.36 0.28
N TYR A 158 -28.89 -3.58 -0.07
CA TYR A 158 -29.05 -3.00 -1.40
C TYR A 158 -28.03 -1.89 -1.69
N SER A 159 -27.83 -1.56 -2.96
CA SER A 159 -26.83 -0.58 -3.42
C SER A 159 -26.83 0.73 -2.61
N GLY A 160 -28.01 1.29 -2.30
CA GLY A 160 -28.12 2.53 -1.53
C GLY A 160 -27.67 2.40 -0.06
N GLN A 161 -27.89 1.23 0.56
CA GLN A 161 -27.40 0.96 1.93
C GLN A 161 -25.89 0.81 1.94
N ARG A 162 -25.32 0.10 0.96
CA ARG A 162 -23.86 -0.07 0.80
C ARG A 162 -23.16 1.26 0.57
N GLN A 163 -23.75 2.15 -0.26
CA GLN A 163 -23.19 3.48 -0.50
C GLN A 163 -23.15 4.34 0.78
N LYS A 164 -24.15 4.21 1.67
CA LYS A 164 -24.13 4.90 2.96
C LYS A 164 -22.97 4.43 3.84
N LEU A 165 -22.71 3.11 3.87
CA LEU A 165 -21.56 2.55 4.61
C LEU A 165 -20.23 3.07 4.07
N TYR A 166 -20.07 3.17 2.74
CA TYR A 166 -18.85 3.73 2.14
C TYR A 166 -18.65 5.22 2.41
N LYS A 167 -19.72 5.98 2.64
CA LYS A 167 -19.69 7.43 2.91
C LYS A 167 -19.60 7.75 4.38
N ASN A 168 -19.82 6.79 5.26
CA ASN A 168 -19.86 7.03 6.69
C ASN A 168 -18.43 7.17 7.24
N ASP A 169 -18.07 8.38 7.68
CA ASP A 169 -16.75 8.67 8.28
C ASP A 169 -16.54 7.98 9.64
N SER A 170 -17.62 7.51 10.30
CA SER A 170 -17.51 6.71 11.52
C SER A 170 -16.80 5.36 11.30
N PHE A 171 -16.75 4.88 10.05
CA PHE A 171 -15.93 3.75 9.64
C PHE A 171 -14.42 4.04 9.76
N TYR A 172 -14.06 5.30 10.00
CA TYR A 172 -12.68 5.79 10.06
C TYR A 172 -12.15 6.04 11.46
N GLN A 173 -13.01 5.99 12.47
CA GLN A 173 -12.61 6.32 13.83
C GLN A 173 -12.17 5.08 14.61
N ARG A 174 -10.93 5.02 14.83
CA ARG A 174 -10.06 4.75 16.00
C ARG A 174 -8.84 3.94 15.62
N LEU A 175 -7.85 4.66 15.14
CA LEU A 175 -6.51 4.35 15.60
C LEU A 175 -6.38 5.07 16.95
N PRO A 176 -5.94 4.44 18.03
CA PRO A 176 -5.47 5.18 19.18
C PRO A 176 -4.37 6.11 18.66
N GLU A 177 -4.51 7.40 18.93
CA GLU A 177 -3.41 8.33 18.77
C GLU A 177 -2.24 7.73 19.54
N HIS A 178 -1.16 7.43 18.84
CA HIS A 178 0.07 7.07 19.50
C HIS A 178 0.48 8.29 20.31
N SER A 179 0.19 8.24 21.62
CA SER A 179 0.90 9.07 22.58
C SER A 179 2.39 8.85 22.33
N GLU A 180 3.03 9.96 22.05
CA GLU A 180 4.47 10.11 21.88
C GLU A 180 5.24 9.32 22.95
N CYS A 181 6.19 8.50 22.51
CA CYS A 181 7.41 8.17 23.23
C CYS A 181 8.59 8.27 22.27
#